data_ea8e7582ab1777cb87538f311aba2ed6
#
_entry.id   ea8e7582ab1777cb87538f311aba2ed6
#
_cell.length_a   1.000
_cell.length_b   1.000
_cell.length_c   1.000
_cell.angle_alpha   90.00
_cell.angle_beta   90.00
_cell.angle_gamma   90.00
#
_symmetry.space_group_name_H-M   'P 1'
#
loop_
_entity.id
_entity.type
_entity.pdbx_description
1 polymer ?
#
loop_
_entity_poly.entity_id
_entity_poly.type
_entity_poly.pdbx_seq_one_letter_code
_entity_poly.pdbx_strand_id
1 'polypeptide(L)'
;MLRSFRLDDGPLPDGGVPYKPGDVLDVTIFSAGERVKVTGTTKGRGFQGVVKRHGFGGGPNTHGNTRHRKPGSISPGTDPSRVIKGKRMPGHYGAETHTQVNLRVEK
;
A
#
# COMPACT_ATOMS: atom_id res chain seq x y z
N MET A 1 21.58 -1.18 -5.51
CA MET A 1 20.57 -2.26 -5.39
C MET A 1 20.15 -2.63 -6.80
N LEU A 2 20.32 -3.89 -7.20
CA LEU A 2 19.87 -4.37 -8.52
C LEU A 2 18.38 -4.71 -8.43
N ARG A 3 17.63 -4.29 -9.44
CA ARG A 3 16.23 -4.65 -9.62
C ARG A 3 16.00 -5.06 -11.08
N SER A 4 15.23 -6.10 -11.30
CA SER A 4 14.74 -6.49 -12.62
C SER A 4 13.29 -6.05 -12.79
N PHE A 5 12.95 -5.59 -13.95
CA PHE A 5 11.58 -5.33 -14.36
C PHE A 5 11.35 -5.90 -15.75
N ARG A 6 10.15 -6.36 -16.00
CA ARG A 6 9.78 -6.85 -17.32
C ARG A 6 9.47 -5.66 -18.20
N LEU A 7 10.07 -5.64 -19.37
CA LEU A 7 9.63 -4.76 -20.45
C LEU A 7 8.43 -5.46 -21.09
N ASP A 8 7.29 -4.79 -21.13
CA ASP A 8 6.15 -5.32 -21.86
C ASP A 8 6.50 -5.32 -23.33
N ASP A 9 6.39 -6.50 -23.97
CA ASP A 9 6.69 -6.75 -25.38
C ASP A 9 5.62 -6.11 -26.30
N GLY A 10 5.29 -4.84 -26.05
CA GLY A 10 4.54 -4.06 -27.02
C GLY A 10 5.41 -3.91 -28.28
N PRO A 11 4.87 -4.18 -29.48
CA PRO A 11 5.64 -4.02 -30.68
C PRO A 11 6.06 -2.56 -30.84
N LEU A 12 7.35 -2.30 -30.60
CA LEU A 12 7.95 -1.10 -31.16
C LEU A 12 7.84 -1.22 -32.67
N PRO A 13 7.55 -0.14 -33.39
CA PRO A 13 7.45 -0.17 -34.86
C PRO A 13 8.64 -0.82 -35.55
N ASP A 14 9.79 -0.91 -34.87
CA ASP A 14 11.04 -1.48 -35.40
C ASP A 14 11.42 -2.84 -34.76
N GLY A 15 10.56 -3.48 -33.96
CA GLY A 15 10.77 -4.81 -33.36
C GLY A 15 11.97 -4.93 -32.41
N GLY A 16 12.56 -3.83 -31.98
CA GLY A 16 13.73 -3.79 -31.10
C GLY A 16 13.41 -3.59 -29.63
N VAL A 17 14.35 -3.94 -28.76
CA VAL A 17 14.30 -3.59 -27.33
C VAL A 17 14.58 -2.09 -27.24
N PRO A 18 13.75 -1.29 -26.53
CA PRO A 18 13.90 0.18 -26.50
C PRO A 18 15.20 0.64 -25.82
N TYR A 19 15.88 -0.24 -25.08
CA TYR A 19 17.08 0.09 -24.30
C TYR A 19 18.19 -0.91 -24.57
N LYS A 20 19.43 -0.43 -24.58
CA LYS A 20 20.65 -1.24 -24.74
C LYS A 20 21.40 -1.33 -23.41
N PRO A 21 22.18 -2.40 -23.19
CA PRO A 21 23.08 -2.47 -22.04
C PRO A 21 24.02 -1.25 -22.01
N GLY A 22 24.01 -0.53 -20.88
CA GLY A 22 24.82 0.70 -20.72
C GLY A 22 24.03 2.00 -20.88
N ASP A 23 22.80 1.95 -21.35
CA ASP A 23 21.95 3.15 -21.41
C ASP A 23 21.62 3.65 -20.01
N VAL A 24 21.67 4.96 -19.84
CA VAL A 24 21.27 5.64 -18.59
C VAL A 24 19.86 6.16 -18.76
N LEU A 25 18.94 5.65 -17.95
CA LEU A 25 17.56 6.13 -17.90
C LEU A 25 17.43 7.23 -16.85
N ASP A 26 17.01 8.40 -17.28
CA ASP A 26 16.79 9.57 -16.46
C ASP A 26 15.29 9.91 -16.40
N VAL A 27 14.92 10.86 -15.55
CA VAL A 27 13.54 11.36 -15.40
C VAL A 27 12.96 11.96 -16.68
N THR A 28 13.82 12.33 -17.62
CA THR A 28 13.45 12.89 -18.93
C THR A 28 12.69 11.91 -19.84
N ILE A 29 12.63 10.63 -19.49
CA ILE A 29 11.82 9.63 -20.21
C ILE A 29 10.32 9.85 -20.03
N PHE A 30 9.91 10.57 -18.99
CA PHE A 30 8.50 10.85 -18.69
C PHE A 30 8.06 12.16 -19.34
N SER A 31 6.87 12.16 -19.92
CA SER A 31 6.27 13.34 -20.52
C SER A 31 5.23 13.98 -19.61
N ALA A 32 5.13 15.30 -19.63
CA ALA A 32 4.07 16.00 -18.90
C ALA A 32 2.68 15.53 -19.35
N GLY A 33 1.80 15.25 -18.41
CA GLY A 33 0.47 14.70 -18.67
C GLY A 33 0.39 13.18 -18.70
N GLU A 34 1.51 12.47 -18.76
CA GLU A 34 1.57 11.02 -18.74
C GLU A 34 1.09 10.46 -17.38
N ARG A 35 0.57 9.23 -17.38
CA ARG A 35 0.14 8.55 -16.16
C ARG A 35 1.13 7.47 -15.77
N VAL A 36 1.61 7.55 -14.54
CA VAL A 36 2.63 6.66 -13.99
C VAL A 36 2.14 5.97 -12.74
N LYS A 37 2.80 4.88 -12.37
CA LYS A 37 2.70 4.27 -11.05
C LYS A 37 4.02 4.46 -10.30
N VAL A 38 3.92 4.89 -9.06
CA VAL A 38 5.08 5.13 -8.21
C VAL A 38 5.06 4.15 -7.05
N THR A 39 6.17 3.44 -6.86
CA THR A 39 6.37 2.53 -5.75
C THR A 39 7.41 3.10 -4.80
N GLY A 40 7.05 3.22 -3.54
CA GLY A 40 7.94 3.76 -2.51
C GLY A 40 7.63 3.19 -1.14
N THR A 41 8.43 3.57 -0.16
CA THR A 41 8.21 3.18 1.24
C THR A 41 7.42 4.27 1.94
N THR A 42 6.31 3.90 2.55
CA THR A 42 5.46 4.82 3.31
C THR A 42 6.13 5.26 4.60
N LYS A 43 5.74 6.42 5.11
CA LYS A 43 6.23 6.91 6.41
C LYS A 43 5.84 5.93 7.52
N GLY A 44 6.80 5.52 8.34
CA GLY A 44 6.56 4.68 9.51
C GLY A 44 5.74 5.42 10.58
N ARG A 45 4.81 4.71 11.21
CA ARG A 45 3.97 5.22 12.30
C ARG A 45 4.07 4.36 13.56
N GLY A 46 4.98 3.39 13.57
CA GLY A 46 5.16 2.47 14.68
C GLY A 46 3.96 1.56 14.90
N PHE A 47 3.80 1.07 16.12
CA PHE A 47 2.66 0.24 16.52
C PHE A 47 1.41 1.11 16.69
N GLN A 48 0.34 0.80 15.96
CA GLN A 48 -0.91 1.55 16.00
C GLN A 48 -2.09 0.67 16.40
N GLY A 49 -3.04 1.29 17.12
CA GLY A 49 -4.33 0.68 17.43
C GLY A 49 -5.25 0.62 16.22
N VAL A 50 -6.34 -0.13 16.35
CA VAL A 50 -7.29 -0.40 15.26
C VAL A 50 -8.00 0.86 14.75
N VAL A 51 -8.19 1.87 15.59
CA VAL A 51 -8.83 3.13 15.17
C VAL A 51 -7.97 3.82 14.12
N LYS A 52 -6.68 4.03 14.37
CA LYS A 52 -5.77 4.70 13.43
C LYS A 52 -5.36 3.79 12.28
N ARG A 53 -5.09 2.51 12.56
CA ARG A 53 -4.58 1.57 11.55
C ARG A 53 -5.65 1.15 10.54
N HIS A 54 -6.89 0.98 10.98
CA HIS A 54 -7.97 0.41 10.17
C HIS A 54 -9.23 1.26 10.11
N GLY A 55 -9.27 2.43 10.75
CA GLY A 55 -10.43 3.31 10.73
C GLY A 55 -11.62 2.80 11.55
N PHE A 56 -11.40 2.00 12.58
CA PHE A 56 -12.49 1.53 13.45
C PHE A 56 -13.10 2.69 14.23
N GLY A 57 -14.43 2.70 14.40
CA GLY A 57 -15.16 3.75 15.11
C GLY A 57 -14.88 3.78 16.62
N GLY A 58 -14.54 2.64 17.21
CA GLY A 58 -14.46 2.53 18.67
C GLY A 58 -15.84 2.51 19.34
N GLY A 59 -15.86 2.65 20.66
CA GLY A 59 -17.09 2.75 21.44
C GLY A 59 -17.45 4.20 21.81
N PRO A 60 -18.69 4.44 22.26
CA PRO A 60 -19.14 5.76 22.70
C PRO A 60 -18.26 6.32 23.82
N ASN A 61 -18.10 7.65 23.86
CA ASN A 61 -17.36 8.33 24.95
C ASN A 61 -18.18 8.57 26.20
N THR A 62 -19.50 8.39 26.12
CA THR A 62 -20.47 8.62 27.18
C THR A 62 -21.34 7.39 27.45
N HIS A 63 -22.35 7.49 28.31
CA HIS A 63 -23.26 6.40 28.67
C HIS A 63 -22.58 5.18 29.34
N GLY A 64 -21.51 5.41 30.12
CA GLY A 64 -20.86 4.36 30.92
C GLY A 64 -20.01 3.36 30.13
N ASN A 65 -19.72 3.62 28.87
CA ASN A 65 -18.88 2.76 28.09
C ASN A 65 -17.41 2.84 28.57
N THR A 66 -16.76 1.69 28.74
CA THR A 66 -15.35 1.57 29.16
C THR A 66 -14.41 1.20 28.03
N ARG A 67 -14.92 0.98 26.81
CA ARG A 67 -14.16 0.46 25.65
C ARG A 67 -14.09 1.45 24.50
N HIS A 68 -13.52 2.63 24.73
CA HIS A 68 -13.54 3.74 23.77
C HIS A 68 -12.77 3.44 22.47
N ARG A 69 -11.58 2.82 22.56
CA ARG A 69 -10.68 2.62 21.40
C ARG A 69 -10.34 1.14 21.15
N LYS A 70 -11.08 0.23 21.74
CA LYS A 70 -10.83 -1.22 21.60
C LYS A 70 -11.48 -1.78 20.32
N PRO A 71 -10.95 -2.87 19.75
CA PRO A 71 -11.46 -3.45 18.50
C PRO A 71 -12.84 -4.09 18.62
N GLY A 72 -13.29 -4.45 19.84
CA GLY A 72 -14.49 -5.24 20.06
C GLY A 72 -14.24 -6.74 19.89
N SER A 73 -15.27 -7.50 19.52
CA SER A 73 -15.18 -8.94 19.29
C SER A 73 -14.27 -9.27 18.10
N ILE A 74 -13.43 -10.29 18.26
CA ILE A 74 -12.50 -10.73 17.23
C ILE A 74 -12.92 -12.04 16.54
N SER A 75 -13.98 -12.70 17.07
CA SER A 75 -14.42 -14.02 16.59
C SER A 75 -15.94 -14.12 16.69
N PRO A 76 -16.59 -14.92 15.83
CA PRO A 76 -18.02 -15.20 15.94
C PRO A 76 -18.39 -16.08 17.14
N GLY A 77 -17.45 -16.78 17.79
CA GLY A 77 -17.69 -17.63 18.96
C GLY A 77 -17.17 -19.05 18.82
N THR A 78 -17.93 -20.01 19.36
CA THR A 78 -17.55 -21.42 19.44
C THR A 78 -17.32 -22.06 18.10
N ASP A 79 -18.05 -21.70 17.09
CA ASP A 79 -17.83 -22.09 15.70
C ASP A 79 -17.42 -20.86 14.87
N PRO A 80 -16.24 -20.84 14.27
CA PRO A 80 -15.23 -21.88 14.03
C PRO A 80 -14.15 -22.03 15.12
N SER A 81 -14.33 -21.56 16.33
CA SER A 81 -13.40 -21.67 17.48
C SER A 81 -11.99 -21.10 17.23
N ARG A 82 -11.85 -20.18 16.30
CA ARG A 82 -10.58 -19.53 15.94
C ARG A 82 -10.81 -18.10 15.45
N VAL A 83 -9.76 -17.33 15.44
CA VAL A 83 -9.75 -16.04 14.76
C VAL A 83 -9.45 -16.26 13.27
N ILE A 84 -10.30 -15.73 12.40
CA ILE A 84 -10.16 -15.87 10.95
C ILE A 84 -8.92 -15.11 10.47
N LYS A 85 -8.17 -15.71 9.52
CA LYS A 85 -7.02 -15.05 8.89
C LYS A 85 -7.43 -13.73 8.24
N GLY A 86 -6.57 -12.72 8.32
CA GLY A 86 -6.87 -11.38 7.80
C GLY A 86 -7.70 -10.50 8.73
N LYS A 87 -8.05 -10.96 9.93
CA LYS A 87 -8.74 -10.13 10.92
C LYS A 87 -7.92 -8.88 11.24
N ARG A 88 -8.54 -7.72 11.10
CA ARG A 88 -7.91 -6.41 11.35
C ARG A 88 -7.65 -6.22 12.85
N MET A 89 -6.38 -6.12 13.21
CA MET A 89 -5.91 -5.98 14.60
C MET A 89 -4.88 -4.87 14.73
N PRO A 90 -4.57 -4.42 15.96
CA PRO A 90 -3.43 -3.53 16.20
C PRO A 90 -2.13 -4.13 15.66
N GLY A 91 -1.19 -3.30 15.29
CA GLY A 91 0.11 -3.74 14.82
C GLY A 91 0.92 -2.63 14.19
N HIS A 92 2.05 -2.98 13.61
CA HIS A 92 2.91 -2.06 12.88
C HIS A 92 2.14 -1.40 11.73
N TYR A 93 2.35 -0.10 11.57
CA TYR A 93 1.70 0.69 10.51
C TYR A 93 2.72 1.60 9.84
N GLY A 94 2.69 1.61 8.52
CA GLY A 94 3.67 2.32 7.72
C GLY A 94 5.01 1.60 7.62
N ALA A 95 6.01 2.26 7.05
CA ALA A 95 7.30 1.68 6.65
C ALA A 95 7.14 0.44 5.75
N GLU A 96 6.08 0.41 4.96
CA GLU A 96 5.74 -0.65 4.03
C GLU A 96 5.90 -0.17 2.60
N THR A 97 6.28 -1.05 1.71
CA THR A 97 6.29 -0.76 0.27
C THR A 97 4.85 -0.59 -0.21
N HIS A 98 4.55 0.55 -0.77
CA HIS A 98 3.24 0.88 -1.32
C HIS A 98 3.37 1.36 -2.76
N THR A 99 2.46 0.94 -3.61
CA THR A 99 2.40 1.39 -5.01
C THR A 99 1.16 2.23 -5.21
N GLN A 100 1.37 3.49 -5.57
CA GLN A 100 0.29 4.37 -6.00
C GLN A 100 0.23 4.36 -7.51
N VAL A 101 -0.94 4.06 -8.05
CA VAL A 101 -1.18 4.01 -9.49
C VAL A 101 -1.91 5.25 -9.99
N ASN A 102 -1.83 5.48 -11.29
CA ASN A 102 -2.61 6.51 -11.97
C ASN A 102 -2.26 7.94 -11.54
N LEU A 103 -1.00 8.19 -11.18
CA LEU A 103 -0.48 9.53 -10.91
C LEU A 103 -0.19 10.23 -12.23
N ARG A 104 -0.55 11.49 -12.34
CA ARG A 104 -0.24 12.32 -13.49
C ARG A 104 1.11 13.02 -13.28
N VAL A 105 1.94 12.97 -14.30
CA VAL A 105 3.18 13.75 -14.34
C VAL A 105 2.81 15.22 -14.62
N GLU A 106 3.17 16.12 -13.73
CA GLU A 106 2.90 17.56 -13.90
C GLU A 106 4.06 18.20 -14.70
N LYS A 107 5.10 18.64 -14.05
CA LYS A 107 6.19 19.35 -14.72
C LYS A 107 7.50 19.21 -13.94
#